data_67c6d86a7e41188ef362cceb7f6e244f
#
_entry.id   67c6d86a7e41188ef362cceb7f6e244f
#
_cell.length_a   1.000
_cell.length_b   1.000
_cell.length_c   1.000
_cell.angle_alpha   90.00
_cell.angle_beta   90.00
_cell.angle_gamma   90.00
#
_symmetry.space_group_name_H-M   'P 1'
#
loop_
_entity.id
_entity.type
_entity.pdbx_description
1 polymer ?
#
loop_
_entity_poly.entity_id
_entity_poly.type
_entity_poly.pdbx_seq_one_letter_code
_entity_poly.pdbx_strand_id
1 'polypeptide(L)'
;MTFRLRLRDWLLANDPAFSRLRQASRITATVVISVALLIAFHFIASPLPPAAYGLAITLSIEGGLAVRDRTASEQLVTRILAVVTGVAMVTLASALEGYRHVSDLVFLVVIFVAVYGRAFGQRWFAIGMFAFMSYFTGAYLRPSLDQLPALMLGAGISAAIAHLVRTVLLPDDRYRDLLRAIASVQQRVDEILHGIAAAARRPILRAADRRRLHALEERLKEAVLMAESFIATDTRRPAPEPGDVSADLAIGLFDIHLAAESVIVLSLQAMPPAAVVDAVLAHDAGEMERGMQSLGEANVKQLEAARALLWLHTVRDRLNRSLADLEAADLDEPHPAPSPEPPAATTRFSLADPALRSAIQITLASGIAMVFGLMLSRERWFWAVLAAFLVFTNTRSRGDTAVKALQ
;
A
#
# COMPACT_ATOMS: atom_id res chain seq x y z
N MET A 1 -5.70 -18.39 -28.52
CA MET A 1 -5.78 -17.40 -27.41
C MET A 1 -4.48 -16.62 -27.39
N THR A 2 -4.51 -15.34 -27.70
CA THR A 2 -3.30 -14.54 -27.94
C THR A 2 -2.55 -14.28 -26.61
N PHE A 3 -1.22 -14.15 -26.68
CA PHE A 3 -0.34 -13.82 -25.53
C PHE A 3 -0.86 -12.61 -24.73
N ARG A 4 -1.44 -11.61 -25.40
CA ARG A 4 -2.03 -10.42 -24.78
C ARG A 4 -3.19 -10.74 -23.83
N LEU A 5 -4.05 -11.71 -24.16
CA LEU A 5 -5.16 -12.13 -23.29
C LEU A 5 -4.64 -12.84 -22.05
N ARG A 6 -3.66 -13.74 -22.20
CA ARG A 6 -3.04 -14.42 -21.05
C ARG A 6 -2.31 -13.47 -20.11
N LEU A 7 -1.61 -12.47 -20.66
CA LEU A 7 -0.92 -11.46 -19.86
C LEU A 7 -1.92 -10.57 -19.10
N ARG A 8 -3.00 -10.16 -19.75
CA ARG A 8 -4.08 -9.39 -19.11
C ARG A 8 -4.74 -10.18 -17.99
N ASP A 9 -5.08 -11.45 -18.24
CA ASP A 9 -5.70 -12.31 -17.26
C ASP A 9 -4.76 -12.56 -16.06
N TRP A 10 -3.47 -12.71 -16.33
CA TRP A 10 -2.45 -12.85 -15.27
C TRP A 10 -2.29 -11.55 -14.46
N LEU A 11 -2.27 -10.38 -15.11
CA LEU A 11 -2.21 -9.08 -14.43
C LEU A 11 -3.45 -8.85 -13.56
N LEU A 12 -4.65 -9.10 -14.10
CA LEU A 12 -5.90 -8.99 -13.35
C LEU A 12 -5.96 -9.97 -12.18
N ALA A 13 -5.33 -11.12 -12.29
CA ALA A 13 -5.24 -12.09 -11.19
C ALA A 13 -4.34 -11.59 -10.04
N ASN A 14 -3.27 -10.84 -10.34
CA ASN A 14 -2.29 -10.39 -9.34
C ASN A 14 -2.47 -8.92 -8.90
N ASP A 15 -3.03 -8.07 -9.76
CA ASP A 15 -3.31 -6.65 -9.48
C ASP A 15 -4.65 -6.25 -10.12
N PRO A 16 -5.78 -6.66 -9.53
CA PRO A 16 -7.11 -6.48 -10.13
C PRO A 16 -7.48 -5.01 -10.38
N ALA A 17 -7.04 -4.12 -9.50
CA ALA A 17 -7.26 -2.66 -9.62
C ALA A 17 -6.17 -1.96 -10.45
N PHE A 18 -5.15 -2.67 -10.93
CA PHE A 18 -3.94 -2.11 -11.55
C PHE A 18 -3.25 -1.02 -10.70
N SER A 19 -3.47 -1.02 -9.40
CA SER A 19 -2.94 0.01 -8.48
C SER A 19 -1.43 -0.09 -8.35
N ARG A 20 -0.90 -1.31 -8.19
CA ARG A 20 0.55 -1.58 -8.13
C ARG A 20 1.22 -1.24 -9.46
N LEU A 21 0.61 -1.65 -10.57
CA LEU A 21 1.13 -1.37 -11.91
C LEU A 21 1.16 0.14 -12.20
N ARG A 22 0.12 0.88 -11.82
CA ARG A 22 0.09 2.35 -11.98
C ARG A 22 1.12 3.05 -11.10
N GLN A 23 1.26 2.62 -9.85
CA GLN A 23 2.30 3.15 -8.97
C GLN A 23 3.69 2.88 -9.54
N ALA A 24 3.95 1.65 -9.99
CA ALA A 24 5.21 1.29 -10.64
C ALA A 24 5.45 2.10 -11.91
N SER A 25 4.44 2.28 -12.78
CA SER A 25 4.57 3.08 -14.00
C SER A 25 4.87 4.55 -13.73
N ARG A 26 4.25 5.15 -12.69
CA ARG A 26 4.55 6.53 -12.25
C ARG A 26 5.99 6.67 -11.77
N ILE A 27 6.45 5.75 -10.93
CA ILE A 27 7.83 5.74 -10.45
C ILE A 27 8.81 5.57 -11.62
N THR A 28 8.56 4.59 -12.48
CA THR A 28 9.41 4.33 -13.65
C THR A 28 9.44 5.53 -14.59
N ALA A 29 8.29 6.11 -14.91
CA ALA A 29 8.22 7.32 -15.75
C ALA A 29 9.00 8.47 -15.12
N THR A 30 8.84 8.70 -13.81
CA THR A 30 9.59 9.75 -13.10
C THR A 30 11.09 9.51 -13.18
N VAL A 31 11.56 8.30 -12.90
CA VAL A 31 13.00 7.95 -12.98
C VAL A 31 13.53 8.14 -14.41
N VAL A 32 12.86 7.55 -15.39
CA VAL A 32 13.31 7.59 -16.79
C VAL A 32 13.35 9.03 -17.32
N ILE A 33 12.31 9.84 -17.11
CA ILE A 33 12.27 11.22 -17.57
C ILE A 33 13.32 12.06 -16.83
N SER A 34 13.45 11.92 -15.52
CA SER A 34 14.44 12.66 -14.72
C SER A 34 15.86 12.35 -15.18
N VAL A 35 16.20 11.06 -15.35
CA VAL A 35 17.53 10.64 -15.81
C VAL A 35 17.78 11.11 -17.24
N ALA A 36 16.79 11.00 -18.16
CA ALA A 36 16.94 11.48 -19.53
C ALA A 36 17.21 12.99 -19.58
N LEU A 37 16.52 13.79 -18.75
CA LEU A 37 16.77 15.23 -18.66
C LEU A 37 18.15 15.56 -18.09
N LEU A 38 18.60 14.83 -17.07
CA LEU A 38 19.96 15.00 -16.51
C LEU A 38 21.03 14.61 -17.52
N ILE A 39 20.83 13.56 -18.31
CA ILE A 39 21.72 13.16 -19.39
C ILE A 39 21.75 14.27 -20.47
N ALA A 40 20.60 14.78 -20.87
CA ALA A 40 20.54 15.88 -21.83
C ALA A 40 21.26 17.12 -21.32
N PHE A 41 21.06 17.49 -20.04
CA PHE A 41 21.77 18.59 -19.39
C PHE A 41 23.30 18.37 -19.36
N HIS A 42 23.73 17.14 -19.05
CA HIS A 42 25.13 16.74 -19.02
C HIS A 42 25.86 17.02 -20.35
N PHE A 43 25.20 16.73 -21.48
CA PHE A 43 25.78 16.92 -22.80
C PHE A 43 25.63 18.34 -23.35
N ILE A 44 24.57 19.06 -22.96
CA ILE A 44 24.26 20.38 -23.52
C ILE A 44 24.87 21.51 -22.70
N ALA A 45 24.83 21.40 -21.36
CA ALA A 45 25.20 22.50 -20.48
C ALA A 45 26.53 22.25 -19.72
N SER A 46 26.58 21.23 -18.88
CA SER A 46 27.78 20.92 -18.09
C SER A 46 27.78 19.46 -17.60
N PRO A 47 28.98 18.85 -17.48
CA PRO A 47 29.10 17.50 -16.94
C PRO A 47 28.55 17.41 -15.50
N LEU A 48 27.71 16.43 -15.25
CA LEU A 48 27.13 16.15 -13.92
C LEU A 48 27.83 14.99 -13.25
N PRO A 49 28.11 15.06 -11.94
CA PRO A 49 28.69 13.97 -11.19
C PRO A 49 27.71 12.81 -11.00
N PRO A 50 28.16 11.55 -10.85
CA PRO A 50 27.31 10.38 -10.63
C PRO A 50 26.37 10.53 -9.44
N ALA A 51 26.77 11.27 -8.41
CA ALA A 51 25.98 11.53 -7.22
C ALA A 51 24.67 12.32 -7.53
N ALA A 52 24.67 13.21 -8.54
CA ALA A 52 23.47 13.95 -8.95
C ALA A 52 22.42 12.99 -9.52
N TYR A 53 22.82 12.02 -10.34
CA TYR A 53 21.93 10.97 -10.85
C TYR A 53 21.45 10.05 -9.74
N GLY A 54 22.37 9.63 -8.85
CA GLY A 54 22.02 8.78 -7.70
C GLY A 54 20.95 9.42 -6.80
N LEU A 55 21.12 10.70 -6.46
CA LEU A 55 20.17 11.43 -5.64
C LEU A 55 18.81 11.61 -6.38
N ALA A 56 18.83 11.95 -7.66
CA ALA A 56 17.63 12.10 -8.47
C ALA A 56 16.83 10.78 -8.56
N ILE A 57 17.50 9.65 -8.78
CA ILE A 57 16.87 8.32 -8.82
C ILE A 57 16.27 7.99 -7.45
N THR A 58 17.03 8.18 -6.38
CA THR A 58 16.59 7.93 -5.00
C THR A 58 15.33 8.73 -4.66
N LEU A 59 15.34 10.05 -4.91
CA LEU A 59 14.20 10.92 -4.66
C LEU A 59 13.00 10.59 -5.55
N SER A 60 13.21 10.15 -6.80
CA SER A 60 12.14 9.71 -7.69
C SER A 60 11.43 8.46 -7.17
N ILE A 61 12.19 7.46 -6.71
CA ILE A 61 11.66 6.21 -6.16
C ILE A 61 10.92 6.48 -4.84
N GLU A 62 11.60 7.13 -3.89
CA GLU A 62 11.02 7.46 -2.59
C GLU A 62 9.80 8.40 -2.71
N GLY A 63 9.87 9.40 -3.59
CA GLY A 63 8.73 10.28 -3.90
C GLY A 63 7.52 9.54 -4.44
N GLY A 64 7.75 8.42 -5.13
CA GLY A 64 6.69 7.53 -5.60
C GLY A 64 6.08 6.67 -4.50
N LEU A 65 6.87 6.27 -3.51
CA LEU A 65 6.46 5.36 -2.44
C LEU A 65 5.95 6.09 -1.18
N ALA A 66 6.64 7.15 -0.77
CA ALA A 66 6.43 7.80 0.53
C ALA A 66 5.42 8.97 0.48
N VAL A 67 5.37 9.73 -0.64
CA VAL A 67 4.46 10.88 -0.76
C VAL A 67 3.03 10.40 -1.02
N ARG A 68 2.19 10.55 0.01
CA ARG A 68 0.78 10.11 0.01
C ARG A 68 -0.19 11.24 0.39
N ASP A 69 0.25 12.49 0.27
CA ASP A 69 -0.60 13.65 0.54
C ASP A 69 -1.84 13.66 -0.37
N ARG A 70 -2.94 14.25 0.13
CA ARG A 70 -4.25 14.20 -0.54
C ARG A 70 -4.33 15.13 -1.73
N THR A 71 -3.81 16.35 -1.60
CA THR A 71 -3.91 17.38 -2.63
C THR A 71 -2.59 17.57 -3.39
N ALA A 72 -2.67 18.05 -4.64
CA ALA A 72 -1.48 18.33 -5.45
C ALA A 72 -0.56 19.38 -4.80
N SER A 73 -1.16 20.38 -4.11
CA SER A 73 -0.42 21.42 -3.38
C SER A 73 0.34 20.85 -2.17
N GLU A 74 -0.29 19.98 -1.39
CA GLU A 74 0.37 19.30 -0.28
C GLU A 74 1.49 18.38 -0.76
N GLN A 75 1.27 17.65 -1.85
CA GLN A 75 2.31 16.83 -2.49
C GLN A 75 3.50 17.67 -2.94
N LEU A 76 3.25 18.87 -3.49
CA LEU A 76 4.30 19.80 -3.87
C LEU A 76 5.12 20.25 -2.67
N VAL A 77 4.45 20.66 -1.57
CA VAL A 77 5.11 21.04 -0.32
C VAL A 77 5.99 19.91 0.21
N THR A 78 5.44 18.68 0.28
CA THR A 78 6.20 17.52 0.74
C THR A 78 7.42 17.23 -0.15
N ARG A 79 7.32 17.41 -1.47
CA ARG A 79 8.45 17.25 -2.39
C ARG A 79 9.50 18.34 -2.26
N ILE A 80 9.10 19.59 -2.04
CA ILE A 80 10.06 20.68 -1.77
C ILE A 80 10.82 20.37 -0.48
N LEU A 81 10.12 19.98 0.59
CA LEU A 81 10.74 19.57 1.84
C LEU A 81 11.66 18.35 1.65
N ALA A 82 11.28 17.40 0.81
CA ALA A 82 12.11 16.25 0.46
C ALA A 82 13.41 16.65 -0.24
N VAL A 83 13.35 17.60 -1.19
CA VAL A 83 14.55 18.13 -1.87
C VAL A 83 15.49 18.79 -0.86
N VAL A 84 14.96 19.69 -0.02
CA VAL A 84 15.74 20.38 1.01
C VAL A 84 16.38 19.38 1.97
N THR A 85 15.59 18.44 2.48
CA THR A 85 16.07 17.39 3.38
C THR A 85 17.09 16.49 2.69
N GLY A 86 16.82 16.09 1.45
CA GLY A 86 17.71 15.23 0.67
C GLY A 86 19.09 15.86 0.46
N VAL A 87 19.11 17.12 -0.01
CA VAL A 87 20.37 17.85 -0.20
C VAL A 87 21.09 18.06 1.13
N ALA A 88 20.39 18.44 2.20
CA ALA A 88 20.97 18.63 3.53
C ALA A 88 21.61 17.32 4.06
N MET A 89 20.93 16.18 3.88
CA MET A 89 21.45 14.90 4.36
C MET A 89 22.66 14.41 3.55
N VAL A 90 22.66 14.59 2.23
CA VAL A 90 23.84 14.27 1.40
C VAL A 90 25.01 15.17 1.80
N THR A 91 24.77 16.48 1.99
CA THR A 91 25.79 17.44 2.45
C THR A 91 26.35 17.02 3.81
N LEU A 92 25.48 16.64 4.75
CA LEU A 92 25.91 16.17 6.07
C LEU A 92 26.77 14.90 5.97
N ALA A 93 26.36 13.93 5.17
CA ALA A 93 27.11 12.71 4.94
C ALA A 93 28.51 13.01 4.34
N SER A 94 28.57 13.91 3.35
CA SER A 94 29.83 14.35 2.72
C SER A 94 30.75 15.09 3.70
N ALA A 95 30.20 15.97 4.52
CA ALA A 95 30.98 16.70 5.53
C ALA A 95 31.55 15.78 6.61
N LEU A 96 30.93 14.65 6.88
CA LEU A 96 31.35 13.66 7.86
C LEU A 96 32.25 12.56 7.27
N GLU A 97 32.59 12.62 5.98
CA GLU A 97 33.38 11.58 5.31
C GLU A 97 34.73 11.31 6.03
N GLY A 98 35.38 12.36 6.54
CA GLY A 98 36.62 12.25 7.31
C GLY A 98 36.49 11.62 8.69
N TYR A 99 35.25 11.55 9.23
CA TYR A 99 34.93 11.08 10.60
C TYR A 99 34.02 9.89 10.58
N ARG A 100 34.47 8.74 10.07
CA ARG A 100 33.68 7.54 9.81
C ARG A 100 32.79 7.11 10.99
N HIS A 101 33.33 6.99 12.20
CA HIS A 101 32.56 6.58 13.39
C HIS A 101 31.48 7.58 13.74
N VAL A 102 31.72 8.87 13.52
CA VAL A 102 30.69 9.91 13.72
C VAL A 102 29.61 9.79 12.66
N SER A 103 30.00 9.58 11.40
CA SER A 103 29.05 9.35 10.30
C SER A 103 28.16 8.15 10.55
N ASP A 104 28.72 7.02 11.02
CA ASP A 104 27.97 5.80 11.35
C ASP A 104 26.94 6.06 12.49
N LEU A 105 27.36 6.80 13.54
CA LEU A 105 26.47 7.17 14.63
C LEU A 105 25.35 8.12 14.15
N VAL A 106 25.70 9.14 13.36
CA VAL A 106 24.72 10.08 12.78
C VAL A 106 23.72 9.32 11.90
N PHE A 107 24.17 8.32 11.14
CA PHE A 107 23.27 7.49 10.33
C PHE A 107 22.22 6.77 11.20
N LEU A 108 22.62 6.20 12.33
CA LEU A 108 21.67 5.58 13.27
C LEU A 108 20.68 6.60 13.87
N VAL A 109 21.15 7.82 14.16
CA VAL A 109 20.26 8.91 14.60
C VAL A 109 19.26 9.29 13.50
N VAL A 110 19.71 9.37 12.24
CA VAL A 110 18.83 9.64 11.09
C VAL A 110 17.77 8.54 10.96
N ILE A 111 18.13 7.27 11.11
CA ILE A 111 17.19 6.14 11.10
C ILE A 111 16.15 6.30 12.22
N PHE A 112 16.62 6.61 13.44
CA PHE A 112 15.71 6.81 14.58
C PHE A 112 14.71 7.92 14.31
N VAL A 113 15.18 9.10 13.88
CA VAL A 113 14.33 10.26 13.58
C VAL A 113 13.36 9.96 12.43
N ALA A 114 13.83 9.26 11.39
CA ALA A 114 13.01 8.88 10.24
C ALA A 114 11.83 8.00 10.66
N VAL A 115 12.07 6.99 11.49
CA VAL A 115 11.01 6.07 11.95
C VAL A 115 10.10 6.75 12.97
N TYR A 116 10.68 7.51 13.91
CA TYR A 116 9.91 8.23 14.93
C TYR A 116 9.04 9.34 14.32
N GLY A 117 9.43 9.91 13.18
CA GLY A 117 8.64 10.86 12.41
C GLY A 117 7.21 10.37 12.09
N ARG A 118 6.98 9.06 12.09
CA ARG A 118 5.63 8.47 11.94
C ARG A 118 4.65 8.93 13.04
N ALA A 119 5.13 9.23 14.24
CA ALA A 119 4.32 9.74 15.34
C ALA A 119 3.68 11.12 15.02
N PHE A 120 4.31 11.90 14.14
CA PHE A 120 3.86 13.25 13.75
C PHE A 120 3.02 13.25 12.46
N GLY A 121 2.77 12.09 11.88
CA GLY A 121 1.94 11.92 10.69
C GLY A 121 2.70 11.48 9.44
N GLN A 122 1.94 11.23 8.38
CA GLN A 122 2.45 10.62 7.14
C GLN A 122 3.50 11.49 6.42
N ARG A 123 3.33 12.81 6.44
CA ARG A 123 4.29 13.76 5.83
C ARG A 123 5.67 13.69 6.52
N TRP A 124 5.70 13.69 7.84
CA TRP A 124 6.95 13.61 8.61
C TRP A 124 7.64 12.26 8.45
N PHE A 125 6.86 11.18 8.34
CA PHE A 125 7.42 9.88 7.98
C PHE A 125 8.04 9.89 6.58
N ALA A 126 7.36 10.49 5.59
CA ALA A 126 7.91 10.63 4.24
C ALA A 126 9.23 11.42 4.23
N ILE A 127 9.27 12.58 4.92
CA ILE A 127 10.49 13.39 5.05
C ILE A 127 11.62 12.59 5.72
N GLY A 128 11.29 11.81 6.76
CA GLY A 128 12.23 10.90 7.40
C GLY A 128 12.81 9.85 6.45
N MET A 129 11.97 9.26 5.60
CA MET A 129 12.42 8.31 4.57
C MET A 129 13.35 8.97 3.56
N PHE A 130 13.03 10.20 3.11
CA PHE A 130 13.93 10.98 2.26
C PHE A 130 15.26 11.29 2.96
N ALA A 131 15.22 11.64 4.24
CA ALA A 131 16.43 11.88 5.04
C ALA A 131 17.32 10.64 5.09
N PHE A 132 16.75 9.50 5.43
CA PHE A 132 17.45 8.22 5.52
C PHE A 132 18.09 7.82 4.19
N MET A 133 17.31 7.79 3.11
CA MET A 133 17.80 7.37 1.80
C MET A 133 18.82 8.34 1.20
N SER A 134 18.65 9.64 1.44
CA SER A 134 19.60 10.64 0.96
C SER A 134 20.91 10.59 1.74
N TYR A 135 20.88 10.41 3.06
CA TYR A 135 22.07 10.19 3.86
C TYR A 135 22.83 8.92 3.40
N PHE A 136 22.08 7.83 3.21
CA PHE A 136 22.62 6.59 2.65
C PHE A 136 23.29 6.83 1.28
N THR A 137 22.62 7.54 0.37
CA THR A 137 23.16 7.86 -0.96
C THR A 137 24.45 8.71 -0.86
N GLY A 138 24.45 9.70 0.04
CA GLY A 138 25.63 10.54 0.30
C GLY A 138 26.80 9.74 0.88
N ALA A 139 26.56 8.90 1.86
CA ALA A 139 27.58 8.05 2.48
C ALA A 139 28.15 6.99 1.50
N TYR A 140 27.33 6.55 0.54
CA TYR A 140 27.74 5.59 -0.48
C TYR A 140 28.50 6.24 -1.64
N LEU A 141 27.96 7.31 -2.22
CA LEU A 141 28.54 7.96 -3.40
C LEU A 141 29.64 8.97 -3.06
N ARG A 142 29.72 9.43 -1.82
CA ARG A 142 30.72 10.35 -1.27
C ARG A 142 30.97 11.57 -2.17
N PRO A 143 29.92 12.34 -2.51
CA PRO A 143 30.12 13.52 -3.32
C PRO A 143 30.91 14.58 -2.56
N SER A 144 31.81 15.29 -3.26
CA SER A 144 32.50 16.44 -2.69
C SER A 144 31.58 17.66 -2.55
N LEU A 145 31.88 18.57 -1.61
CA LEU A 145 31.01 19.71 -1.33
C LEU A 145 30.87 20.69 -2.50
N ASP A 146 31.83 20.73 -3.42
CA ASP A 146 31.79 21.52 -4.66
C ASP A 146 30.72 20.98 -5.65
N GLN A 147 30.29 19.73 -5.51
CA GLN A 147 29.25 19.12 -6.34
C GLN A 147 27.81 19.46 -5.87
N LEU A 148 27.64 20.15 -4.76
CA LEU A 148 26.32 20.51 -4.22
C LEU A 148 25.38 21.18 -5.23
N PRO A 149 25.81 22.14 -6.08
CA PRO A 149 24.90 22.73 -7.07
C PRO A 149 24.33 21.68 -8.05
N ALA A 150 25.16 20.72 -8.47
CA ALA A 150 24.72 19.62 -9.33
C ALA A 150 23.74 18.67 -8.63
N LEU A 151 23.95 18.40 -7.33
CA LEU A 151 23.03 17.61 -6.51
C LEU A 151 21.68 18.31 -6.34
N MET A 152 21.68 19.63 -6.09
CA MET A 152 20.46 20.43 -6.01
C MET A 152 19.69 20.41 -7.34
N LEU A 153 20.39 20.53 -8.47
CA LEU A 153 19.79 20.42 -9.79
C LEU A 153 19.13 19.04 -9.99
N GLY A 154 19.84 17.95 -9.70
CA GLY A 154 19.31 16.60 -9.81
C GLY A 154 18.07 16.37 -8.94
N ALA A 155 18.13 16.79 -7.69
CA ALA A 155 17.01 16.70 -6.75
C ALA A 155 15.79 17.56 -7.20
N GLY A 156 16.03 18.78 -7.67
CA GLY A 156 15.01 19.69 -8.16
C GLY A 156 14.31 19.16 -9.42
N ILE A 157 15.07 18.66 -10.40
CA ILE A 157 14.51 18.03 -11.60
C ILE A 157 13.67 16.82 -11.22
N SER A 158 14.17 15.94 -10.34
CA SER A 158 13.43 14.77 -9.88
C SER A 158 12.08 15.15 -9.23
N ALA A 159 12.08 16.13 -8.34
CA ALA A 159 10.87 16.59 -7.68
C ALA A 159 9.86 17.23 -8.64
N ALA A 160 10.34 18.06 -9.58
CA ALA A 160 9.51 18.69 -10.60
C ALA A 160 8.86 17.65 -11.52
N ILE A 161 9.65 16.69 -12.02
CA ILE A 161 9.13 15.60 -12.86
C ILE A 161 8.18 14.69 -12.07
N ALA A 162 8.50 14.36 -10.82
CA ALA A 162 7.59 13.57 -9.98
C ALA A 162 6.24 14.27 -9.77
N HIS A 163 6.25 15.59 -9.64
CA HIS A 163 5.02 16.37 -9.54
C HIS A 163 4.26 16.39 -10.87
N LEU A 164 4.95 16.65 -11.99
CA LEU A 164 4.36 16.67 -13.33
C LEU A 164 3.76 15.32 -13.73
N VAL A 165 4.47 14.23 -13.45
CA VAL A 165 3.97 12.87 -13.74
C VAL A 165 2.69 12.60 -12.99
N ARG A 166 2.58 12.99 -11.71
CA ARG A 166 1.40 12.72 -10.90
C ARG A 166 0.23 13.69 -11.12
N THR A 167 0.49 14.89 -11.60
CA THR A 167 -0.58 15.87 -11.80
C THR A 167 -1.09 15.90 -13.24
N VAL A 168 -0.20 15.63 -14.21
CA VAL A 168 -0.52 15.81 -15.65
C VAL A 168 -0.49 14.47 -16.41
N LEU A 169 0.62 13.71 -16.34
CA LEU A 169 0.80 12.52 -17.17
C LEU A 169 -0.01 11.31 -16.66
N LEU A 170 0.04 11.05 -15.37
CA LEU A 170 -0.62 9.91 -14.72
C LEU A 170 -1.28 10.38 -13.42
N PRO A 171 -2.36 11.17 -13.49
CA PRO A 171 -2.95 11.78 -12.31
C PRO A 171 -3.40 10.75 -11.27
N ASP A 172 -3.29 11.13 -10.00
CA ASP A 172 -3.82 10.36 -8.87
C ASP A 172 -5.32 10.65 -8.75
N ASP A 173 -6.13 9.69 -9.14
CA ASP A 173 -7.57 9.72 -8.95
C ASP A 173 -7.95 8.68 -7.90
N ARG A 174 -8.01 9.13 -6.65
CA ARG A 174 -8.30 8.26 -5.49
C ARG A 174 -9.71 7.68 -5.57
N TYR A 175 -10.65 8.48 -6.05
CA TYR A 175 -12.03 8.05 -6.18
C TYR A 175 -12.14 6.89 -7.17
N ARG A 176 -11.60 7.06 -8.38
CA ARG A 176 -11.56 5.96 -9.35
C ARG A 176 -10.74 4.76 -8.89
N ASP A 177 -9.73 4.97 -8.05
CA ASP A 177 -8.94 3.87 -7.48
C ASP A 177 -9.74 3.09 -6.45
N LEU A 178 -10.54 3.79 -5.61
CA LEU A 178 -11.50 3.17 -4.70
C LEU A 178 -12.56 2.37 -5.46
N LEU A 179 -13.21 2.96 -6.49
CA LEU A 179 -14.22 2.27 -7.30
C LEU A 179 -13.67 0.99 -7.92
N ARG A 180 -12.46 1.04 -8.48
CA ARG A 180 -11.79 -0.14 -9.06
C ARG A 180 -11.44 -1.19 -8.00
N ALA A 181 -11.01 -0.75 -6.82
CA ALA A 181 -10.73 -1.66 -5.72
C ALA A 181 -12.00 -2.38 -5.24
N ILE A 182 -13.12 -1.65 -5.10
CA ILE A 182 -14.42 -2.24 -4.77
C ILE A 182 -14.92 -3.19 -5.88
N ALA A 183 -14.79 -2.81 -7.15
CA ALA A 183 -15.11 -3.70 -8.26
C ALA A 183 -14.26 -4.98 -8.24
N SER A 184 -12.99 -4.89 -7.82
CA SER A 184 -12.13 -6.04 -7.61
C SER A 184 -12.63 -6.94 -6.48
N VAL A 185 -13.10 -6.38 -5.36
CA VAL A 185 -13.71 -7.15 -4.26
C VAL A 185 -14.94 -7.91 -4.77
N GLN A 186 -15.82 -7.24 -5.49
CA GLN A 186 -17.01 -7.88 -6.07
C GLN A 186 -16.67 -9.02 -7.03
N GLN A 187 -15.67 -8.82 -7.90
CA GLN A 187 -15.20 -9.87 -8.79
C GLN A 187 -14.67 -11.08 -8.00
N ARG A 188 -13.95 -10.87 -6.89
CA ARG A 188 -13.47 -11.97 -6.05
C ARG A 188 -14.59 -12.73 -5.36
N VAL A 189 -15.65 -12.02 -4.92
CA VAL A 189 -16.86 -12.66 -4.40
C VAL A 189 -17.51 -13.54 -5.47
N ASP A 190 -17.61 -13.07 -6.71
CA ASP A 190 -18.14 -13.86 -7.82
C ASP A 190 -17.28 -15.10 -8.11
N GLU A 191 -15.94 -14.97 -8.07
CA GLU A 191 -15.02 -16.11 -8.23
C GLU A 191 -15.23 -17.18 -7.13
N ILE A 192 -15.48 -16.76 -5.88
CA ILE A 192 -15.81 -17.66 -4.76
C ILE A 192 -17.13 -18.36 -5.02
N LEU A 193 -18.19 -17.62 -5.37
CA LEU A 193 -19.51 -18.18 -5.65
C LEU A 193 -19.47 -19.18 -6.81
N HIS A 194 -18.77 -18.85 -7.91
CA HIS A 194 -18.55 -19.78 -9.03
C HIS A 194 -17.74 -21.01 -8.60
N GLY A 195 -16.76 -20.83 -7.72
CA GLY A 195 -15.98 -21.94 -7.14
C GLY A 195 -16.87 -22.90 -6.33
N ILE A 196 -17.76 -22.36 -5.50
CA ILE A 196 -18.72 -23.12 -4.69
C ILE A 196 -19.75 -23.80 -5.61
N ALA A 197 -20.31 -23.09 -6.60
CA ALA A 197 -21.25 -23.67 -7.56
C ALA A 197 -20.64 -24.85 -8.33
N ALA A 198 -19.39 -24.71 -8.77
CA ALA A 198 -18.66 -25.79 -9.44
C ALA A 198 -18.39 -27.00 -8.50
N ALA A 199 -18.14 -26.75 -7.22
CA ALA A 199 -17.97 -27.80 -6.22
C ALA A 199 -19.31 -28.48 -5.86
N ALA A 200 -20.38 -27.69 -5.72
CA ALA A 200 -21.73 -28.18 -5.39
C ALA A 200 -22.33 -29.14 -6.45
N ARG A 201 -21.91 -29.00 -7.73
CA ARG A 201 -22.31 -29.90 -8.81
C ARG A 201 -21.56 -31.25 -8.82
N ARG A 202 -20.61 -31.45 -7.92
CA ARG A 202 -19.84 -32.69 -7.82
C ARG A 202 -20.36 -33.56 -6.68
N PRO A 203 -20.40 -34.88 -6.86
CA PRO A 203 -20.89 -35.78 -5.82
C PRO A 203 -19.95 -35.82 -4.58
N ILE A 204 -18.67 -35.52 -4.75
CA ILE A 204 -17.66 -35.53 -3.68
C ILE A 204 -16.78 -34.30 -3.80
N LEU A 205 -16.60 -33.59 -2.68
CA LEU A 205 -15.68 -32.45 -2.56
C LEU A 205 -14.23 -32.94 -2.56
N ARG A 206 -13.46 -32.53 -3.57
CA ARG A 206 -12.06 -32.92 -3.74
C ARG A 206 -11.12 -32.02 -2.90
N ALA A 207 -9.96 -32.55 -2.51
CA ALA A 207 -8.94 -31.75 -1.84
C ALA A 207 -8.46 -30.54 -2.68
N ALA A 208 -8.52 -30.65 -4.02
CA ALA A 208 -8.23 -29.54 -4.91
C ALA A 208 -9.25 -28.41 -4.81
N ASP A 209 -10.54 -28.72 -4.64
CA ASP A 209 -11.61 -27.71 -4.48
C ASP A 209 -11.43 -26.94 -3.17
N ARG A 210 -11.09 -27.64 -2.07
CA ARG A 210 -10.78 -27.02 -0.77
C ARG A 210 -9.60 -26.03 -0.89
N ARG A 211 -8.49 -26.46 -1.49
CA ARG A 211 -7.31 -25.57 -1.69
C ARG A 211 -7.65 -24.37 -2.56
N ARG A 212 -8.47 -24.57 -3.60
CA ARG A 212 -8.92 -23.48 -4.46
C ARG A 212 -9.77 -22.45 -3.70
N LEU A 213 -10.73 -22.90 -2.89
CA LEU A 213 -11.59 -21.99 -2.11
C LEU A 213 -10.78 -21.18 -1.09
N HIS A 214 -9.83 -21.81 -0.37
CA HIS A 214 -8.93 -21.06 0.51
C HIS A 214 -8.04 -20.07 -0.24
N ALA A 215 -7.55 -20.43 -1.43
CA ALA A 215 -6.77 -19.49 -2.24
C ALA A 215 -7.61 -18.28 -2.73
N LEU A 216 -8.90 -18.48 -3.00
CA LEU A 216 -9.83 -17.40 -3.36
C LEU A 216 -10.14 -16.51 -2.16
N GLU A 217 -10.27 -17.08 -0.96
CA GLU A 217 -10.43 -16.35 0.30
C GLU A 217 -9.26 -15.39 0.56
N GLU A 218 -8.02 -15.89 0.47
CA GLU A 218 -6.83 -15.05 0.65
C GLU A 218 -6.77 -13.91 -0.38
N ARG A 219 -7.15 -14.17 -1.63
CA ARG A 219 -7.23 -13.13 -2.66
C ARG A 219 -8.32 -12.10 -2.38
N LEU A 220 -9.47 -12.51 -1.83
CA LEU A 220 -10.52 -11.60 -1.41
C LEU A 220 -10.02 -10.70 -0.27
N LYS A 221 -9.37 -11.29 0.74
CA LYS A 221 -8.77 -10.56 1.85
C LYS A 221 -7.79 -9.49 1.38
N GLU A 222 -6.90 -9.82 0.44
CA GLU A 222 -5.98 -8.85 -0.16
C GLU A 222 -6.73 -7.71 -0.88
N ALA A 223 -7.80 -8.03 -1.61
CA ALA A 223 -8.61 -7.03 -2.32
C ALA A 223 -9.36 -6.11 -1.35
N VAL A 224 -9.91 -6.64 -0.26
CA VAL A 224 -10.58 -5.87 0.80
C VAL A 224 -9.58 -4.93 1.48
N LEU A 225 -8.42 -5.42 1.92
CA LEU A 225 -7.38 -4.59 2.52
C LEU A 225 -6.88 -3.48 1.57
N MET A 226 -6.84 -3.77 0.27
CA MET A 226 -6.51 -2.76 -0.74
C MET A 226 -7.63 -1.71 -0.83
N ALA A 227 -8.89 -2.10 -0.90
CA ALA A 227 -10.03 -1.17 -0.96
C ALA A 227 -10.10 -0.28 0.28
N GLU A 228 -9.93 -0.86 1.48
CA GLU A 228 -9.86 -0.11 2.74
C GLU A 228 -8.74 0.93 2.75
N SER A 229 -7.61 0.66 2.11
CA SER A 229 -6.50 1.61 2.04
C SER A 229 -6.81 2.89 1.25
N PHE A 230 -7.83 2.86 0.38
CA PHE A 230 -8.31 4.03 -0.38
C PHE A 230 -9.41 4.80 0.37
N ILE A 231 -10.10 4.17 1.31
CA ILE A 231 -11.07 4.85 2.16
C ILE A 231 -10.30 5.77 3.10
N ALA A 232 -10.63 7.07 3.06
CA ALA A 232 -10.05 8.05 3.96
C ALA A 232 -10.61 7.83 5.38
N THR A 233 -10.04 6.91 6.13
CA THR A 233 -10.31 6.79 7.57
C THR A 233 -9.70 7.98 8.27
N ASP A 234 -10.53 8.95 8.58
CA ASP A 234 -10.18 9.96 9.58
C ASP A 234 -10.22 9.30 10.95
N THR A 235 -9.13 8.59 11.29
CA THR A 235 -8.95 7.87 12.55
C THR A 235 -8.99 8.80 13.79
N ARG A 236 -9.28 10.10 13.60
CA ARG A 236 -9.30 11.15 14.62
C ARG A 236 -10.69 11.70 14.90
N ARG A 237 -11.71 11.30 14.13
CA ARG A 237 -13.09 11.59 14.52
C ARG A 237 -13.51 10.68 15.66
N PRO A 238 -14.10 11.22 16.77
CA PRO A 238 -14.54 10.45 17.93
C PRO A 238 -15.77 9.66 17.58
N ALA A 239 -16.11 8.97 16.81
CA ALA A 239 -17.19 8.16 16.29
C ALA A 239 -17.65 8.63 14.88
N PRO A 240 -17.91 7.69 13.94
CA PRO A 240 -18.54 8.04 12.68
C PRO A 240 -19.93 8.63 12.98
N GLU A 241 -20.23 9.79 12.39
CA GLU A 241 -21.58 10.31 12.42
C GLU A 241 -22.51 9.40 11.61
N PRO A 242 -23.79 9.25 12.03
CA PRO A 242 -24.75 8.52 11.22
C PRO A 242 -24.86 9.16 9.83
N GLY A 243 -24.55 8.39 8.77
CA GLY A 243 -24.52 8.89 7.39
C GLY A 243 -23.12 9.20 6.84
N ASP A 244 -22.03 8.86 7.55
CA ASP A 244 -20.68 8.90 7.00
C ASP A 244 -20.49 7.75 6.00
N VAL A 245 -20.65 8.06 4.71
CA VAL A 245 -20.54 7.08 3.60
C VAL A 245 -19.20 6.36 3.62
N SER A 246 -18.14 7.00 4.09
CA SER A 246 -16.80 6.38 4.21
C SER A 246 -16.78 5.28 5.27
N ALA A 247 -17.45 5.52 6.40
CA ALA A 247 -17.60 4.53 7.46
C ALA A 247 -18.49 3.37 7.03
N ASP A 248 -19.60 3.65 6.35
CA ASP A 248 -20.51 2.64 5.82
C ASP A 248 -19.84 1.74 4.78
N LEU A 249 -19.01 2.30 3.91
CA LEU A 249 -18.17 1.55 2.96
C LEU A 249 -17.14 0.66 3.67
N ALA A 250 -16.45 1.18 4.69
CA ALA A 250 -15.48 0.40 5.45
C ALA A 250 -16.14 -0.78 6.16
N ILE A 251 -17.29 -0.55 6.81
CA ILE A 251 -18.11 -1.60 7.44
C ILE A 251 -18.58 -2.61 6.38
N GLY A 252 -19.09 -2.14 5.23
CA GLY A 252 -19.54 -2.99 4.15
C GLY A 252 -18.44 -3.90 3.58
N LEU A 253 -17.22 -3.41 3.45
CA LEU A 253 -16.06 -4.20 3.02
C LEU A 253 -15.67 -5.26 4.06
N PHE A 254 -15.67 -4.89 5.34
CA PHE A 254 -15.43 -5.84 6.43
C PHE A 254 -16.51 -6.93 6.48
N ASP A 255 -17.78 -6.54 6.38
CA ASP A 255 -18.92 -7.46 6.37
C ASP A 255 -18.86 -8.43 5.19
N ILE A 256 -18.45 -7.98 3.99
CA ILE A 256 -18.27 -8.85 2.81
C ILE A 256 -17.17 -9.89 3.08
N HIS A 257 -16.04 -9.48 3.67
CA HIS A 257 -14.97 -10.42 3.99
C HIS A 257 -15.46 -11.49 4.96
N LEU A 258 -16.13 -11.09 6.04
CA LEU A 258 -16.64 -12.00 7.07
C LEU A 258 -17.75 -12.92 6.51
N ALA A 259 -18.62 -12.40 5.66
CA ALA A 259 -19.69 -13.18 5.02
C ALA A 259 -19.10 -14.23 4.06
N ALA A 260 -18.11 -13.85 3.24
CA ALA A 260 -17.46 -14.76 2.31
C ALA A 260 -16.67 -15.87 3.03
N GLU A 261 -15.95 -15.52 4.10
CA GLU A 261 -15.26 -16.50 4.96
C GLU A 261 -16.28 -17.51 5.54
N SER A 262 -17.39 -17.01 6.10
CA SER A 262 -18.47 -17.85 6.63
C SER A 262 -19.05 -18.78 5.58
N VAL A 263 -19.31 -18.29 4.37
CA VAL A 263 -19.78 -19.11 3.24
C VAL A 263 -18.79 -20.21 2.90
N ILE A 264 -17.49 -19.92 2.83
CA ILE A 264 -16.46 -20.91 2.53
C ILE A 264 -16.39 -21.98 3.63
N VAL A 265 -16.29 -21.56 4.89
CA VAL A 265 -16.18 -22.47 6.04
C VAL A 265 -17.38 -23.41 6.12
N LEU A 266 -18.60 -22.88 6.01
CA LEU A 266 -19.82 -23.68 6.07
C LEU A 266 -20.00 -24.57 4.84
N SER A 267 -19.66 -24.08 3.62
CA SER A 267 -19.68 -24.88 2.41
C SER A 267 -18.69 -26.03 2.43
N LEU A 268 -17.54 -25.87 3.11
CA LEU A 268 -16.57 -26.96 3.27
C LEU A 268 -17.04 -28.04 4.25
N GLN A 269 -17.97 -27.69 5.17
CA GLN A 269 -18.60 -28.67 6.07
C GLN A 269 -19.76 -29.38 5.42
N ALA A 270 -20.63 -28.64 4.73
CA ALA A 270 -21.77 -29.18 3.99
C ALA A 270 -22.05 -28.29 2.78
N MET A 271 -21.79 -28.80 1.59
CA MET A 271 -21.97 -28.06 0.34
C MET A 271 -23.44 -27.68 0.15
N PRO A 272 -23.77 -26.39 -0.07
CA PRO A 272 -25.14 -25.96 -0.36
C PRO A 272 -25.59 -26.51 -1.71
N PRO A 273 -26.90 -26.65 -1.97
CA PRO A 273 -27.42 -27.05 -3.26
C PRO A 273 -26.96 -26.09 -4.36
N ALA A 274 -26.59 -26.63 -5.52
CA ALA A 274 -26.12 -25.82 -6.65
C ALA A 274 -27.19 -24.79 -7.09
N ALA A 275 -28.46 -25.16 -7.03
CA ALA A 275 -29.58 -24.26 -7.37
C ALA A 275 -29.61 -22.99 -6.51
N VAL A 276 -29.29 -23.10 -5.20
CA VAL A 276 -29.24 -21.92 -4.31
C VAL A 276 -28.06 -21.02 -4.66
N VAL A 277 -26.92 -21.62 -4.97
CA VAL A 277 -25.72 -20.84 -5.38
C VAL A 277 -25.96 -20.14 -6.72
N ASP A 278 -26.58 -20.83 -7.66
CA ASP A 278 -26.94 -20.29 -8.98
C ASP A 278 -27.97 -19.15 -8.87
N ALA A 279 -28.94 -19.26 -7.96
CA ALA A 279 -29.90 -18.19 -7.67
C ALA A 279 -29.24 -16.95 -7.07
N VAL A 280 -28.25 -17.13 -6.17
CA VAL A 280 -27.43 -16.01 -5.61
C VAL A 280 -26.61 -15.34 -6.71
N LEU A 281 -26.00 -16.11 -7.62
CA LEU A 281 -25.27 -15.57 -8.77
C LEU A 281 -26.16 -14.83 -9.76
N ALA A 282 -27.40 -15.30 -9.93
CA ALA A 282 -28.41 -14.67 -10.79
C ALA A 282 -29.10 -13.48 -10.14
N HIS A 283 -28.87 -13.19 -8.85
CA HIS A 283 -29.60 -12.21 -8.04
C HIS A 283 -31.12 -12.44 -8.03
N ASP A 284 -31.57 -13.71 -8.13
CA ASP A 284 -33.00 -14.09 -8.13
C ASP A 284 -33.47 -14.43 -6.71
N ALA A 285 -34.07 -13.43 -6.05
CA ALA A 285 -34.61 -13.59 -4.69
C ALA A 285 -35.68 -14.68 -4.59
N GLY A 286 -36.53 -14.85 -5.64
CA GLY A 286 -37.57 -15.86 -5.65
C GLY A 286 -37.02 -17.29 -5.75
N GLU A 287 -36.00 -17.51 -6.56
CA GLU A 287 -35.29 -18.80 -6.65
C GLU A 287 -34.52 -19.10 -5.36
N MET A 288 -33.90 -18.09 -4.74
CA MET A 288 -33.23 -18.23 -3.45
C MET A 288 -34.17 -18.70 -2.36
N GLU A 289 -35.35 -18.08 -2.26
CA GLU A 289 -36.34 -18.44 -1.25
C GLU A 289 -36.91 -19.85 -1.50
N ARG A 290 -37.22 -20.21 -2.76
CA ARG A 290 -37.66 -21.56 -3.13
C ARG A 290 -36.62 -22.62 -2.83
N GLY A 291 -35.37 -22.34 -3.13
CA GLY A 291 -34.23 -23.20 -2.82
C GLY A 291 -34.07 -23.44 -1.32
N MET A 292 -34.27 -22.41 -0.50
CA MET A 292 -34.22 -22.52 0.97
C MET A 292 -35.37 -23.35 1.52
N GLN A 293 -36.59 -23.14 1.02
CA GLN A 293 -37.78 -23.90 1.45
C GLN A 293 -37.68 -25.40 1.11
N SER A 294 -36.96 -25.74 0.02
CA SER A 294 -36.72 -27.13 -0.38
C SER A 294 -35.74 -27.88 0.53
N LEU A 295 -34.92 -27.13 1.30
CA LEU A 295 -33.99 -27.67 2.27
C LEU A 295 -34.74 -27.92 3.59
N GLY A 296 -35.53 -28.95 3.70
CA GLY A 296 -36.21 -29.30 4.94
C GLY A 296 -35.25 -29.43 6.15
N GLU A 297 -35.83 -29.49 7.36
CA GLU A 297 -35.11 -29.57 8.64
C GLU A 297 -34.09 -30.74 8.76
N ALA A 298 -34.15 -31.69 7.83
CA ALA A 298 -33.28 -32.89 7.83
C ALA A 298 -31.78 -32.59 7.53
N ASN A 299 -31.44 -31.42 7.02
CA ASN A 299 -30.06 -31.11 6.63
C ASN A 299 -29.58 -29.73 7.15
N VAL A 300 -29.54 -29.60 8.47
CA VAL A 300 -29.20 -28.37 9.20
C VAL A 300 -27.92 -27.70 8.69
N LYS A 301 -26.85 -28.48 8.41
CA LYS A 301 -25.59 -27.93 7.93
C LYS A 301 -25.67 -27.32 6.52
N GLN A 302 -26.45 -27.95 5.62
CA GLN A 302 -26.69 -27.35 4.28
C GLN A 302 -27.52 -26.08 4.37
N LEU A 303 -28.52 -26.06 5.30
CA LEU A 303 -29.32 -24.88 5.58
C LEU A 303 -28.47 -23.72 6.13
N GLU A 304 -27.50 -24.01 7.02
CA GLU A 304 -26.55 -23.01 7.52
C GLU A 304 -25.70 -22.43 6.39
N ALA A 305 -25.16 -23.28 5.51
CA ALA A 305 -24.39 -22.83 4.35
C ALA A 305 -25.23 -21.99 3.37
N ALA A 306 -26.50 -22.37 3.15
CA ALA A 306 -27.42 -21.60 2.33
C ALA A 306 -27.79 -20.24 2.96
N ARG A 307 -27.98 -20.19 4.28
CA ARG A 307 -28.18 -18.92 5.01
C ARG A 307 -26.97 -18.00 4.93
N ALA A 308 -25.75 -18.53 5.01
CA ALA A 308 -24.53 -17.75 4.82
C ALA A 308 -24.44 -17.15 3.41
N LEU A 309 -24.87 -17.88 2.37
CA LEU A 309 -24.97 -17.35 1.00
C LEU A 309 -25.96 -16.17 0.91
N LEU A 310 -27.12 -16.26 1.54
CA LEU A 310 -28.09 -15.17 1.59
C LEU A 310 -27.55 -13.96 2.34
N TRP A 311 -26.82 -14.20 3.43
CA TRP A 311 -26.18 -13.11 4.15
C TRP A 311 -25.14 -12.42 3.26
N LEU A 312 -24.27 -13.17 2.57
CA LEU A 312 -23.31 -12.60 1.62
C LEU A 312 -23.99 -11.78 0.53
N HIS A 313 -25.11 -12.25 -0.01
CA HIS A 313 -25.91 -11.50 -0.98
C HIS A 313 -26.43 -10.18 -0.37
N THR A 314 -27.00 -10.22 0.83
CA THR A 314 -27.54 -9.03 1.53
C THR A 314 -26.44 -7.99 1.81
N VAL A 315 -25.29 -8.44 2.23
CA VAL A 315 -24.12 -7.56 2.51
C VAL A 315 -23.61 -6.95 1.21
N ARG A 316 -23.55 -7.73 0.13
CA ARG A 316 -23.19 -7.25 -1.20
C ARG A 316 -24.14 -6.15 -1.70
N ASP A 317 -25.44 -6.35 -1.54
CA ASP A 317 -26.44 -5.34 -1.93
C ASP A 317 -26.35 -4.07 -1.07
N ARG A 318 -25.99 -4.21 0.21
CA ARG A 318 -25.73 -3.06 1.07
C ARG A 318 -24.51 -2.27 0.58
N LEU A 319 -23.39 -2.94 0.28
CA LEU A 319 -22.21 -2.29 -0.25
C LEU A 319 -22.51 -1.57 -1.58
N ASN A 320 -23.29 -2.18 -2.47
CA ASN A 320 -23.69 -1.56 -3.73
C ASN A 320 -24.50 -0.28 -3.53
N ARG A 321 -25.40 -0.26 -2.52
CA ARG A 321 -26.15 0.93 -2.15
C ARG A 321 -25.25 2.04 -1.60
N SER A 322 -24.37 1.72 -0.64
CA SER A 322 -23.41 2.69 -0.11
C SER A 322 -22.50 3.24 -1.21
N LEU A 323 -22.17 2.43 -2.24
CA LEU A 323 -21.41 2.88 -3.39
C LEU A 323 -22.21 3.85 -4.27
N ALA A 324 -23.49 3.55 -4.52
CA ALA A 324 -24.39 4.45 -5.26
C ALA A 324 -24.61 5.78 -4.52
N ASP A 325 -24.73 5.74 -3.19
CA ASP A 325 -24.82 6.93 -2.34
C ASP A 325 -23.54 7.78 -2.42
N LEU A 326 -22.36 7.14 -2.48
CA LEU A 326 -21.09 7.83 -2.69
C LEU A 326 -21.02 8.50 -4.07
N GLU A 327 -21.44 7.80 -5.12
CA GLU A 327 -21.50 8.34 -6.48
C GLU A 327 -22.44 9.54 -6.58
N ALA A 328 -23.58 9.47 -5.90
CA ALA A 328 -24.56 10.56 -5.87
C ALA A 328 -24.01 11.78 -5.09
N ALA A 329 -23.34 11.55 -3.97
CA ALA A 329 -22.75 12.61 -3.16
C ALA A 329 -21.60 13.35 -3.87
N ASP A 330 -20.76 12.67 -4.66
CA ASP A 330 -19.64 13.28 -5.39
C ASP A 330 -20.10 14.16 -6.57
N LEU A 331 -21.34 14.01 -7.02
CA LEU A 331 -21.93 14.84 -8.08
C LEU A 331 -22.52 16.17 -7.56
N ASP A 332 -22.83 16.28 -6.27
CA ASP A 332 -23.57 17.41 -5.70
C ASP A 332 -22.74 18.37 -4.83
N GLU A 333 -21.51 18.03 -4.41
CA GLU A 333 -20.72 18.90 -3.54
C GLU A 333 -19.43 19.41 -4.16
N PRO A 334 -19.15 20.74 -4.10
CA PRO A 334 -17.79 21.24 -4.23
C PRO A 334 -16.98 20.67 -3.07
N HIS A 335 -15.90 19.94 -3.39
CA HIS A 335 -15.00 19.29 -2.42
C HIS A 335 -14.80 20.18 -1.19
N PRO A 336 -15.20 19.75 0.02
CA PRO A 336 -14.99 20.54 1.23
C PRO A 336 -13.50 20.79 1.37
N ALA A 337 -13.17 22.05 1.63
CA ALA A 337 -11.81 22.48 1.91
C ALA A 337 -11.20 21.55 2.96
N PRO A 338 -9.95 21.10 2.79
CA PRO A 338 -9.33 20.17 3.70
C PRO A 338 -9.44 20.73 5.12
N SER A 339 -10.13 20.00 5.99
CA SER A 339 -10.18 20.36 7.42
C SER A 339 -8.74 20.47 7.91
N PRO A 340 -8.39 21.54 8.64
CA PRO A 340 -7.04 21.73 9.16
C PRO A 340 -6.64 20.48 9.94
N GLU A 341 -5.45 19.96 9.64
CA GLU A 341 -4.89 18.81 10.38
C GLU A 341 -5.02 19.11 11.88
N PRO A 342 -5.69 18.24 12.67
CA PRO A 342 -5.75 18.45 14.11
C PRO A 342 -4.31 18.53 14.64
N PRO A 343 -4.06 19.39 15.65
CA PRO A 343 -2.73 19.53 16.21
C PRO A 343 -2.18 18.15 16.58
N ALA A 344 -0.96 17.87 16.15
CA ALA A 344 -0.27 16.63 16.45
C ALA A 344 -0.45 16.32 17.93
N ALA A 345 -0.99 15.13 18.22
CA ALA A 345 -1.17 14.70 19.60
C ALA A 345 0.13 14.99 20.35
N THR A 346 0.03 15.61 21.53
CA THR A 346 1.19 15.90 22.37
C THR A 346 1.86 14.57 22.69
N THR A 347 2.83 14.18 21.86
CA THR A 347 3.59 12.97 22.01
C THR A 347 4.43 13.12 23.26
N ARG A 348 3.95 12.53 24.35
CA ARG A 348 4.78 12.36 25.54
C ARG A 348 5.81 11.28 25.17
N PHE A 349 7.09 11.58 25.36
CA PHE A 349 8.17 10.60 25.29
C PHE A 349 7.93 9.52 26.35
N SER A 350 7.17 8.48 25.98
CA SER A 350 6.85 7.36 26.84
C SER A 350 7.22 6.08 26.12
N LEU A 351 7.89 5.16 26.79
CA LEU A 351 8.17 3.81 26.27
C LEU A 351 6.89 3.00 25.98
N ALA A 352 5.74 3.48 26.43
CA ALA A 352 4.43 2.96 26.05
C ALA A 352 3.98 3.39 24.66
N ASP A 353 4.61 4.44 24.07
CA ASP A 353 4.31 4.90 22.71
C ASP A 353 4.78 3.88 21.67
N PRO A 354 3.87 3.31 20.84
CA PRO A 354 4.23 2.33 19.81
C PRO A 354 5.24 2.88 18.78
N ALA A 355 5.16 4.18 18.48
CA ALA A 355 6.06 4.83 17.52
C ALA A 355 7.49 4.91 18.06
N LEU A 356 7.66 5.31 19.32
CA LEU A 356 8.97 5.34 19.99
C LEU A 356 9.57 3.93 20.10
N ARG A 357 8.74 2.95 20.48
CA ARG A 357 9.17 1.56 20.57
C ARG A 357 9.65 1.01 19.23
N SER A 358 8.88 1.28 18.15
CA SER A 358 9.27 0.89 16.78
C SER A 358 10.57 1.57 16.35
N ALA A 359 10.73 2.87 16.64
CA ALA A 359 11.94 3.61 16.30
C ALA A 359 13.18 3.02 17.00
N ILE A 360 13.07 2.72 18.30
CA ILE A 360 14.16 2.07 19.06
C ILE A 360 14.49 0.69 18.49
N GLN A 361 13.46 -0.15 18.24
CA GLN A 361 13.66 -1.49 17.70
C GLN A 361 14.33 -1.51 16.34
N ILE A 362 13.88 -0.65 15.42
CA ILE A 362 14.43 -0.57 14.06
C ILE A 362 15.85 -0.01 14.10
N THR A 363 16.11 1.00 14.93
CA THR A 363 17.45 1.57 15.08
C THR A 363 18.43 0.55 15.67
N LEU A 364 18.03 -0.20 16.69
CA LEU A 364 18.87 -1.27 17.27
C LEU A 364 19.15 -2.37 16.25
N ALA A 365 18.11 -2.83 15.52
CA ALA A 365 18.27 -3.85 14.47
C ALA A 365 19.23 -3.36 13.36
N SER A 366 19.07 -2.10 12.94
CA SER A 366 19.96 -1.46 11.95
C SER A 366 21.39 -1.32 12.48
N GLY A 367 21.55 -0.97 13.77
CA GLY A 367 22.87 -0.89 14.42
C GLY A 367 23.56 -2.25 14.49
N ILE A 368 22.84 -3.30 14.85
CA ILE A 368 23.35 -4.68 14.84
C ILE A 368 23.75 -5.09 13.40
N ALA A 369 22.89 -4.84 12.43
CA ALA A 369 23.16 -5.12 11.02
C ALA A 369 24.39 -4.34 10.51
N MET A 370 24.58 -3.10 10.98
CA MET A 370 25.74 -2.29 10.67
C MET A 370 27.02 -2.91 11.22
N VAL A 371 27.04 -3.33 12.50
CA VAL A 371 28.20 -3.97 13.12
C VAL A 371 28.59 -5.24 12.36
N PHE A 372 27.64 -6.14 12.11
CA PHE A 372 27.90 -7.36 11.34
C PHE A 372 28.28 -7.06 9.89
N GLY A 373 27.66 -6.06 9.26
CA GLY A 373 28.02 -5.61 7.92
C GLY A 373 29.46 -5.12 7.83
N LEU A 374 29.90 -4.32 8.80
CA LEU A 374 31.30 -3.83 8.89
C LEU A 374 32.30 -4.96 9.12
N MET A 375 31.94 -6.01 9.86
CA MET A 375 32.77 -7.20 10.05
C MET A 375 32.93 -8.01 8.76
N LEU A 376 31.88 -8.07 7.92
CA LEU A 376 31.88 -8.81 6.67
C LEU A 376 32.56 -8.03 5.52
N SER A 377 32.23 -6.76 5.36
CA SER A 377 32.80 -5.91 4.32
C SER A 377 32.68 -4.43 4.69
N ARG A 378 33.83 -3.76 4.78
CA ARG A 378 33.90 -2.31 5.05
C ARG A 378 33.32 -1.44 3.94
N GLU A 379 33.11 -1.97 2.74
CA GLU A 379 32.58 -1.25 1.59
C GLU A 379 31.08 -1.50 1.34
N ARG A 380 30.52 -2.59 1.91
CA ARG A 380 29.15 -3.03 1.59
C ARG A 380 28.22 -3.11 2.81
N TRP A 381 28.67 -2.68 3.98
CA TRP A 381 27.93 -2.79 5.24
C TRP A 381 26.55 -2.10 5.21
N PHE A 382 26.42 -1.01 4.46
CA PHE A 382 25.17 -0.26 4.39
C PHE A 382 24.07 -1.03 3.66
N TRP A 383 24.39 -2.01 2.80
CA TRP A 383 23.38 -2.89 2.22
C TRP A 383 22.72 -3.75 3.29
N ALA A 384 23.44 -4.22 4.29
CA ALA A 384 22.90 -4.95 5.43
C ALA A 384 21.95 -4.07 6.26
N VAL A 385 22.32 -2.80 6.47
CA VAL A 385 21.47 -1.84 7.17
C VAL A 385 20.22 -1.52 6.38
N LEU A 386 20.35 -1.28 5.07
CA LEU A 386 19.21 -1.04 4.18
C LEU A 386 18.24 -2.22 4.19
N ALA A 387 18.74 -3.44 4.05
CA ALA A 387 17.92 -4.64 4.10
C ALA A 387 17.20 -4.78 5.45
N ALA A 388 17.90 -4.61 6.56
CA ALA A 388 17.30 -4.64 7.89
C ALA A 388 16.22 -3.56 8.04
N PHE A 389 16.50 -2.33 7.65
CA PHE A 389 15.54 -1.23 7.71
C PHE A 389 14.28 -1.53 6.89
N LEU A 390 14.41 -1.99 5.63
CA LEU A 390 13.28 -2.31 4.76
C LEU A 390 12.43 -3.48 5.30
N VAL A 391 13.05 -4.51 5.86
CA VAL A 391 12.33 -5.63 6.47
C VAL A 391 11.49 -5.13 7.64
N PHE A 392 12.07 -4.36 8.55
CA PHE A 392 11.38 -3.92 9.76
C PHE A 392 10.34 -2.83 9.53
N THR A 393 10.52 -1.95 8.54
CA THR A 393 9.54 -0.90 8.21
C THR A 393 8.30 -1.43 7.50
N ASN A 394 8.43 -2.53 6.75
CA ASN A 394 7.34 -3.12 5.95
C ASN A 394 6.59 -4.26 6.63
N THR A 395 6.93 -4.60 7.87
CA THR A 395 6.29 -5.68 8.61
C THR A 395 5.29 -5.14 9.63
N ARG A 396 4.08 -5.72 9.65
CA ARG A 396 3.01 -5.36 10.61
C ARG A 396 2.97 -6.29 11.83
N SER A 397 3.61 -7.45 11.77
CA SER A 397 3.63 -8.44 12.85
C SER A 397 5.01 -9.08 13.03
N ARG A 398 5.25 -9.66 14.23
CA ARG A 398 6.50 -10.39 14.52
C ARG A 398 6.67 -11.63 13.62
N GLY A 399 5.56 -12.30 13.28
CA GLY A 399 5.55 -13.45 12.39
C GLY A 399 5.95 -13.08 10.96
N ASP A 400 5.40 -11.97 10.43
CA ASP A 400 5.75 -11.44 9.11
C ASP A 400 7.24 -11.08 9.01
N THR A 401 7.81 -10.53 10.09
CA THR A 401 9.23 -10.20 10.14
C THR A 401 10.11 -11.44 9.98
N ALA A 402 9.77 -12.52 10.69
CA ALA A 402 10.53 -13.77 10.62
C ALA A 402 10.44 -14.42 9.23
N VAL A 403 9.26 -14.46 8.62
CA VAL A 403 9.05 -15.03 7.28
C VAL A 403 9.80 -14.24 6.21
N LYS A 404 9.73 -12.89 6.23
CA LYS A 404 10.43 -12.04 5.26
C LYS A 404 11.95 -12.01 5.43
N ALA A 405 12.46 -12.30 6.64
CA ALA A 405 13.89 -12.41 6.88
C ALA A 405 14.48 -13.73 6.36
N LEU A 406 13.63 -14.74 6.11
CA LEU A 406 14.02 -16.07 5.60
C LEU A 406 13.84 -16.21 4.08
N GLN A 407 13.15 -15.27 3.43
CA GLN A 407 13.02 -15.16 1.96
C GLN A 407 14.12 -14.27 1.36
#